data_475a2af9d794ebe6448b5ce33ad412e7
#
_entry.id   475a2af9d794ebe6448b5ce33ad412e7
#
_cell.length_a   1.000
_cell.length_b   1.000
_cell.length_c   1.000
_cell.angle_alpha   90.00
_cell.angle_beta   90.00
_cell.angle_gamma   90.00
#
_symmetry.space_group_name_H-M   'P 1'
#
loop_
_entity.id
_entity.type
_entity.pdbx_description
1 polymer ?
#
loop_
_entity_poly.entity_id
_entity_poly.type
_entity_poly.pdbx_seq_one_letter_code
_entity_poly.pdbx_strand_id
1 'polypeptide(L)'
;MTQWHDELQREAVEKRVITLPSGRQYAFPNARWTEYGTAVGRTNICNYPVQGFATADLLPAALVRLDKLFRKNNLQSVICNTVHDSIVIDVHPAEKDICIKLMREAMLSLPEETERRYGIRYDMPVGIELKMGENWLDLDVVAE
;
A
#
# COMPACT_ATOMS: atom_id res chain seq x y z
N MET A 1 -0.46 19.20 7.27
CA MET A 1 0.60 18.19 7.53
C MET A 1 1.25 18.38 8.91
N THR A 2 1.54 19.58 9.36
CA THR A 2 2.23 19.82 10.63
C THR A 2 1.43 19.29 11.83
N GLN A 3 0.13 19.59 11.92
CA GLN A 3 -0.71 19.17 13.05
C GLN A 3 -0.76 17.63 13.22
N TRP A 4 -0.96 16.89 12.13
CA TRP A 4 -0.96 15.43 12.16
C TRP A 4 0.39 14.84 12.60
N HIS A 5 1.52 15.41 12.13
CA HIS A 5 2.85 14.99 12.58
C HIS A 5 3.06 15.25 14.08
N ASP A 6 2.53 16.33 14.60
CA ASP A 6 2.64 16.66 16.03
C ASP A 6 1.77 15.72 16.90
N GLU A 7 0.60 15.35 16.40
CA GLU A 7 -0.28 14.35 17.04
C GLU A 7 0.41 12.98 17.10
N LEU A 8 1.03 12.50 16.00
CA LEU A 8 1.79 11.25 15.98
C LEU A 8 2.97 11.25 16.95
N GLN A 9 3.73 12.35 16.99
CA GLN A 9 4.85 12.48 17.93
C GLN A 9 4.36 12.42 19.38
N ARG A 10 3.26 13.12 19.69
CA ARG A 10 2.65 13.09 21.02
C ARG A 10 2.20 11.67 21.39
N GLU A 11 1.49 11.00 20.51
CA GLU A 11 1.03 9.64 20.73
C GLU A 11 2.22 8.67 20.95
N ALA A 12 3.28 8.76 20.12
CA ALA A 12 4.46 7.93 20.27
C ALA A 12 5.20 8.19 21.60
N VAL A 13 5.27 9.44 22.06
CA VAL A 13 5.92 9.77 23.33
C VAL A 13 5.08 9.32 24.53
N GLU A 14 3.77 9.49 24.49
CA GLU A 14 2.86 9.15 25.59
C GLU A 14 2.62 7.64 25.70
N LYS A 15 2.27 7.00 24.58
CA LYS A 15 1.83 5.59 24.57
C LYS A 15 2.94 4.61 24.22
N ARG A 16 4.08 5.07 23.70
CA ARG A 16 5.18 4.24 23.16
C ARG A 16 4.78 3.34 21.99
N VAL A 17 3.61 3.54 21.43
CA VAL A 17 3.06 2.78 20.33
C VAL A 17 2.14 3.66 19.50
N ILE A 18 2.16 3.45 18.18
CA ILE A 18 1.17 4.00 17.24
C ILE A 18 0.41 2.82 16.65
N THR A 19 -0.92 2.90 16.69
CA THR A 19 -1.79 1.87 16.13
C THR A 19 -2.44 2.40 14.86
N LEU A 20 -2.25 1.67 13.76
CA LEU A 20 -2.89 1.98 12.48
C LEU A 20 -4.37 1.54 12.51
N PRO A 21 -5.20 2.08 11.60
CA PRO A 21 -6.60 1.66 11.46
C PRO A 21 -6.77 0.16 11.15
N SER A 22 -5.77 -0.46 10.53
CA SER A 22 -5.70 -1.91 10.31
C SER A 22 -5.49 -2.73 11.60
N GLY A 23 -5.20 -2.08 12.73
CA GLY A 23 -4.81 -2.72 13.98
C GLY A 23 -3.30 -3.00 14.09
N ARG A 24 -2.52 -2.73 13.04
CA ARG A 24 -1.05 -2.86 13.07
C ARG A 24 -0.46 -1.86 14.05
N GLN A 25 0.52 -2.29 14.82
CA GLN A 25 1.18 -1.48 15.83
C GLN A 25 2.66 -1.29 15.53
N TYR A 26 3.14 -0.07 15.70
CA TYR A 26 4.55 0.30 15.67
C TYR A 26 4.99 0.76 17.05
N ALA A 27 5.95 0.04 17.63
CA ALA A 27 6.51 0.36 18.95
C ALA A 27 7.65 1.37 18.84
N PHE A 28 7.61 2.38 19.71
CA PHE A 28 8.63 3.43 19.84
C PHE A 28 9.12 3.54 21.29
N PRO A 29 9.78 2.50 21.84
CA PRO A 29 10.11 2.42 23.27
C PRO A 29 11.01 3.58 23.73
N ASN A 30 11.80 4.14 22.84
CA ASN A 30 12.75 5.22 23.10
C ASN A 30 12.19 6.62 22.76
N ALA A 31 10.93 6.75 22.36
CA ALA A 31 10.34 8.04 22.03
C ALA A 31 10.27 8.92 23.29
N ARG A 32 10.83 10.13 23.19
CA ARG A 32 10.80 11.17 24.22
C ARG A 32 10.99 12.53 23.55
N TRP A 33 10.54 13.57 24.20
CA TRP A 33 10.79 14.92 23.69
C TRP A 33 12.27 15.30 23.80
N THR A 34 12.78 15.96 22.79
CA THR A 34 14.07 16.62 22.81
C THR A 34 13.92 18.04 23.36
N GLU A 35 15.03 18.70 23.66
CA GLU A 35 15.06 20.12 24.04
C GLU A 35 14.52 21.06 22.94
N TYR A 36 14.50 20.60 21.68
CA TYR A 36 13.95 21.34 20.53
C TYR A 36 12.46 21.11 20.28
N GLY A 37 11.76 20.43 21.17
CA GLY A 37 10.32 20.20 21.09
C GLY A 37 9.91 19.18 20.02
N THR A 38 10.84 18.36 19.52
CA THR A 38 10.55 17.25 18.60
C THR A 38 10.77 15.90 19.28
N ALA A 39 10.07 14.86 18.85
CA ALA A 39 10.27 13.52 19.38
C ALA A 39 11.55 12.87 18.83
N VAL A 40 12.29 12.15 19.68
CA VAL A 40 13.36 11.25 19.24
C VAL A 40 12.76 10.23 18.28
N GLY A 41 13.38 10.09 17.09
CA GLY A 41 12.88 9.21 16.05
C GLY A 41 11.71 9.79 15.23
N ARG A 42 11.51 11.12 15.23
CA ARG A 42 10.43 11.82 14.52
C ARG A 42 10.21 11.33 13.08
N THR A 43 11.30 11.13 12.34
CA THR A 43 11.21 10.66 10.94
C THR A 43 10.48 9.31 10.85
N ASN A 44 10.86 8.35 11.69
CA ASN A 44 10.23 7.04 11.72
C ASN A 44 8.80 7.10 12.26
N ILE A 45 8.57 7.91 13.30
CA ILE A 45 7.25 8.13 13.89
C ILE A 45 6.27 8.65 12.84
N CYS A 46 6.69 9.58 11.99
CA CYS A 46 5.83 10.16 10.95
C CYS A 46 5.72 9.27 9.70
N ASN A 47 6.79 8.55 9.33
CA ASN A 47 6.81 7.79 8.09
C ASN A 47 6.23 6.38 8.21
N TYR A 48 6.47 5.66 9.31
CA TYR A 48 6.03 4.27 9.46
C TYR A 48 4.52 4.08 9.32
N PRO A 49 3.66 4.95 9.90
CA PRO A 49 2.22 4.82 9.70
C PRO A 49 1.80 4.91 8.23
N VAL A 50 2.36 5.85 7.48
CA VAL A 50 2.03 6.06 6.06
C VAL A 50 2.54 4.91 5.21
N GLN A 51 3.84 4.66 5.26
CA GLN A 51 4.47 3.60 4.46
C GLN A 51 3.93 2.22 4.84
N GLY A 52 3.80 1.95 6.14
CA GLY A 52 3.32 0.67 6.61
C GLY A 52 1.87 0.40 6.21
N PHE A 53 1.00 1.40 6.25
CA PHE A 53 -0.36 1.23 5.78
C PHE A 53 -0.40 0.95 4.28
N ALA A 54 0.32 1.72 3.47
CA ALA A 54 0.36 1.54 2.02
C ALA A 54 0.95 0.18 1.61
N THR A 55 2.12 -0.18 2.14
CA THR A 55 2.86 -1.37 1.66
C THR A 55 2.52 -2.66 2.41
N ALA A 56 2.14 -2.58 3.68
CA ALA A 56 1.88 -3.76 4.51
C ALA A 56 0.39 -4.08 4.70
N ASP A 57 -0.50 -3.14 4.44
CA ASP A 57 -1.94 -3.34 4.61
C ASP A 57 -2.69 -3.26 3.27
N LEU A 58 -2.47 -2.21 2.45
CA LEU A 58 -3.17 -2.04 1.17
C LEU A 58 -2.66 -2.96 0.08
N LEU A 59 -1.35 -3.04 -0.13
CA LEU A 59 -0.79 -3.89 -1.18
C LEU A 59 -1.15 -5.37 -1.02
N PRO A 60 -1.05 -6.00 0.18
CA PRO A 60 -1.54 -7.36 0.39
C PRO A 60 -3.03 -7.54 0.12
N ALA A 61 -3.86 -6.52 0.40
CA ALA A 61 -5.28 -6.58 0.06
C ALA A 61 -5.50 -6.62 -1.46
N ALA A 62 -4.76 -5.81 -2.22
CA ALA A 62 -4.76 -5.86 -3.69
C ALA A 62 -4.28 -7.20 -4.23
N LEU A 63 -3.19 -7.75 -3.68
CA LEU A 63 -2.64 -9.06 -4.07
C LEU A 63 -3.66 -10.19 -3.88
N VAL A 64 -4.30 -10.25 -2.72
CA VAL A 64 -5.33 -11.26 -2.43
C VAL A 64 -6.52 -11.14 -3.37
N ARG A 65 -6.93 -9.90 -3.69
CA ARG A 65 -8.00 -9.67 -4.66
C ARG A 65 -7.59 -10.11 -6.06
N LEU A 66 -6.39 -9.73 -6.49
CA LEU A 66 -5.87 -10.08 -7.80
C LEU A 66 -5.71 -11.58 -8.00
N ASP A 67 -5.15 -12.30 -7.01
CA ASP A 67 -5.06 -13.77 -7.03
C ASP A 67 -6.45 -14.42 -7.19
N LYS A 68 -7.44 -13.95 -6.44
CA LYS A 68 -8.82 -14.44 -6.57
C LYS A 68 -9.40 -14.19 -7.95
N LEU A 69 -9.13 -13.02 -8.55
CA LEU A 69 -9.59 -12.69 -9.90
C LEU A 69 -8.90 -13.58 -10.95
N PHE A 70 -7.60 -13.82 -10.81
CA PHE A 70 -6.85 -14.70 -11.73
C PHE A 70 -7.38 -16.13 -11.67
N ARG A 71 -7.55 -16.70 -10.48
CA ARG A 71 -8.14 -18.04 -10.27
C ARG A 71 -9.54 -18.14 -10.81
N LYS A 72 -10.40 -17.15 -10.57
CA LYS A 72 -11.79 -17.11 -11.06
C LYS A 72 -11.86 -17.13 -12.59
N ASN A 73 -10.90 -16.52 -13.26
CA ASN A 73 -10.82 -16.48 -14.73
C ASN A 73 -9.96 -17.59 -15.33
N ASN A 74 -9.45 -18.53 -14.50
CA ASN A 74 -8.58 -19.64 -14.89
C ASN A 74 -7.34 -19.18 -15.70
N LEU A 75 -6.72 -18.07 -15.31
CA LEU A 75 -5.56 -17.52 -16.02
C LEU A 75 -4.31 -18.39 -15.78
N GLN A 76 -3.45 -18.44 -16.81
CA GLN A 76 -2.12 -19.02 -16.74
C GLN A 76 -1.08 -18.00 -16.25
N SER A 77 -1.37 -16.72 -16.38
CA SER A 77 -0.55 -15.62 -15.86
C SER A 77 -0.39 -15.72 -14.35
N VAL A 78 0.79 -15.39 -13.83
CA VAL A 78 1.12 -15.55 -12.41
C VAL A 78 1.65 -14.27 -11.79
N ILE A 79 1.27 -14.01 -10.54
CA ILE A 79 1.89 -12.96 -9.72
C ILE A 79 3.24 -13.49 -9.27
N CYS A 80 4.34 -12.90 -9.71
CA CYS A 80 5.68 -13.41 -9.47
C CYS A 80 6.47 -12.62 -8.42
N ASN A 81 6.17 -11.33 -8.22
CA ASN A 81 6.91 -10.52 -7.25
C ASN A 81 6.11 -9.29 -6.80
N THR A 82 6.58 -8.66 -5.72
CA THR A 82 6.19 -7.32 -5.28
C THR A 82 7.45 -6.52 -4.95
N VAL A 83 7.47 -5.26 -5.35
CA VAL A 83 8.59 -4.36 -5.04
C VAL A 83 8.00 -3.06 -4.51
N HIS A 84 8.21 -2.82 -3.20
CA HIS A 84 7.65 -1.68 -2.46
C HIS A 84 6.11 -1.60 -2.57
N ASP A 85 5.59 -0.78 -3.47
CA ASP A 85 4.18 -0.51 -3.73
C ASP A 85 3.71 -1.06 -5.08
N SER A 86 4.55 -1.82 -5.78
CA SER A 86 4.24 -2.39 -7.09
C SER A 86 4.04 -3.91 -7.04
N ILE A 87 3.21 -4.40 -7.97
CA ILE A 87 2.94 -5.82 -8.20
C ILE A 87 3.51 -6.20 -9.57
N VAL A 88 4.25 -7.28 -9.62
CA VAL A 88 4.86 -7.81 -10.83
C VAL A 88 4.17 -9.12 -11.23
N ILE A 89 3.81 -9.21 -12.49
CA ILE A 89 3.10 -10.34 -13.06
C ILE A 89 3.84 -10.84 -14.28
N ASP A 90 4.04 -12.14 -14.36
CA ASP A 90 4.42 -12.82 -15.61
C ASP A 90 3.13 -13.12 -16.38
N VAL A 91 2.96 -12.45 -17.51
CA VAL A 91 1.72 -12.44 -18.28
C VAL A 91 1.81 -13.41 -19.44
N HIS A 92 0.92 -14.41 -19.48
CA HIS A 92 0.76 -15.25 -20.65
C HIS A 92 0.32 -14.42 -21.87
N PRO A 93 0.96 -14.56 -23.04
CA PRO A 93 0.75 -13.65 -24.20
C PRO A 93 -0.73 -13.50 -24.61
N ALA A 94 -1.51 -14.57 -24.53
CA ALA A 94 -2.94 -14.56 -24.89
C ALA A 94 -3.84 -13.88 -23.82
N GLU A 95 -3.29 -13.53 -22.66
CA GLU A 95 -4.05 -13.02 -21.51
C GLU A 95 -3.77 -11.53 -21.21
N LYS A 96 -3.04 -10.86 -22.10
CA LYS A 96 -2.61 -9.47 -21.91
C LYS A 96 -3.75 -8.54 -21.51
N ASP A 97 -4.80 -8.47 -22.30
CA ASP A 97 -5.89 -7.52 -22.12
C ASP A 97 -6.71 -7.80 -20.84
N ILE A 98 -6.93 -9.09 -20.55
CA ILE A 98 -7.62 -9.45 -19.32
C ILE A 98 -6.77 -9.18 -18.09
N CYS A 99 -5.46 -9.40 -18.12
CA CYS A 99 -4.56 -9.07 -17.02
C CYS A 99 -4.58 -7.57 -16.73
N ILE A 100 -4.46 -6.70 -17.74
CA ILE A 100 -4.55 -5.24 -17.58
C ILE A 100 -5.86 -4.86 -16.90
N LYS A 101 -6.99 -5.40 -17.38
CA LYS A 101 -8.31 -5.12 -16.80
C LYS A 101 -8.40 -5.55 -15.34
N LEU A 102 -7.96 -6.77 -15.00
CA LEU A 102 -8.06 -7.30 -13.65
C LEU A 102 -7.10 -6.62 -12.68
N MET A 103 -5.91 -6.21 -13.12
CA MET A 103 -5.00 -5.39 -12.33
C MET A 103 -5.63 -4.05 -11.97
N ARG A 104 -6.20 -3.35 -12.96
CA ARG A 104 -6.94 -2.10 -12.70
C ARG A 104 -8.08 -2.32 -11.72
N GLU A 105 -8.91 -3.34 -11.93
CA GLU A 105 -10.01 -3.68 -11.04
C GLU A 105 -9.53 -3.91 -9.60
N ALA A 106 -8.48 -4.70 -9.42
CA ALA A 106 -7.93 -5.01 -8.10
C ALA A 106 -7.42 -3.76 -7.38
N MET A 107 -6.65 -2.93 -8.06
CA MET A 107 -6.04 -1.73 -7.47
C MET A 107 -7.06 -0.62 -7.22
N LEU A 108 -7.93 -0.33 -8.19
CA LEU A 108 -8.94 0.72 -8.05
C LEU A 108 -10.06 0.38 -7.05
N SER A 109 -10.18 -0.88 -6.64
CA SER A 109 -11.11 -1.29 -5.58
C SER A 109 -10.56 -1.08 -4.16
N LEU A 110 -9.30 -0.68 -3.99
CA LEU A 110 -8.68 -0.48 -2.68
C LEU A 110 -9.42 0.51 -1.78
N PRO A 111 -9.93 1.66 -2.26
CA PRO A 111 -10.72 2.57 -1.42
C PRO A 111 -11.95 1.89 -0.81
N GLU A 112 -12.70 1.14 -1.60
CA GLU A 112 -13.89 0.40 -1.16
C GLU A 112 -13.51 -0.71 -0.17
N GLU A 113 -12.44 -1.47 -0.45
CA GLU A 113 -11.94 -2.51 0.43
C GLU A 113 -11.46 -1.96 1.79
N THR A 114 -10.82 -0.80 1.82
CA THR A 114 -10.35 -0.16 3.05
C THR A 114 -11.51 0.43 3.86
N GLU A 115 -12.52 1.00 3.21
CA GLU A 115 -13.73 1.44 3.90
C GLU A 115 -14.43 0.25 4.56
N ARG A 116 -14.59 -0.85 3.82
CA ARG A 116 -15.22 -2.07 4.31
C ARG A 116 -14.46 -2.75 5.47
N ARG A 117 -13.12 -2.79 5.39
CA ARG A 117 -12.28 -3.51 6.36
C ARG A 117 -11.94 -2.69 7.59
N TYR A 118 -11.63 -1.42 7.38
CA TYR A 118 -11.01 -0.55 8.39
C TYR A 118 -11.84 0.69 8.71
N GLY A 119 -12.96 0.91 8.00
CA GLY A 119 -13.79 2.10 8.17
C GLY A 119 -13.13 3.38 7.66
N ILE A 120 -12.07 3.27 6.85
CA ILE A 120 -11.35 4.41 6.28
C ILE A 120 -11.96 4.75 4.94
N ARG A 121 -12.48 5.97 4.82
CA ARG A 121 -12.95 6.52 3.57
C ARG A 121 -11.88 7.40 2.94
N TYR A 122 -11.53 7.10 1.70
CA TYR A 122 -10.65 7.95 0.92
C TYR A 122 -11.41 9.16 0.39
N ASP A 123 -10.82 10.33 0.54
CA ASP A 123 -11.29 11.60 -0.04
C ASP A 123 -10.54 11.95 -1.34
N MET A 124 -9.54 11.13 -1.70
CA MET A 124 -8.76 11.24 -2.92
C MET A 124 -8.82 9.95 -3.74
N PRO A 125 -8.81 10.04 -5.09
CA PRO A 125 -8.72 8.85 -5.93
C PRO A 125 -7.36 8.16 -5.74
N VAL A 126 -7.36 6.83 -5.81
CA VAL A 126 -6.13 6.04 -5.91
C VAL A 126 -5.72 6.02 -7.38
N GLY A 127 -4.57 6.64 -7.69
CA GLY A 127 -3.95 6.56 -9.01
C GLY A 127 -3.14 5.27 -9.14
N ILE A 128 -3.10 4.73 -10.35
CA ILE A 128 -2.28 3.58 -10.71
C ILE A 128 -1.59 3.84 -12.04
N GLU A 129 -0.41 3.26 -12.21
CA GLU A 129 0.28 3.21 -13.50
C GLU A 129 0.57 1.74 -13.82
N LEU A 130 0.17 1.28 -14.99
CA LEU A 130 0.47 -0.05 -15.49
C LEU A 130 1.50 0.03 -16.60
N LYS A 131 2.57 -0.73 -16.44
CA LYS A 131 3.62 -0.88 -17.45
C LYS A 131 3.68 -2.32 -17.93
N MET A 132 4.00 -2.52 -19.20
CA MET A 132 4.18 -3.85 -19.78
C MET A 132 5.34 -3.84 -20.78
N GLY A 133 6.07 -4.94 -20.83
CA GLY A 133 7.19 -5.15 -21.74
C GLY A 133 7.64 -6.61 -21.75
N GLU A 134 8.57 -6.96 -22.64
CA GLU A 134 9.13 -8.31 -22.70
C GLU A 134 10.14 -8.60 -21.59
N ASN A 135 10.65 -7.54 -20.97
CA ASN A 135 11.57 -7.62 -19.85
C ASN A 135 11.42 -6.38 -18.96
N TRP A 136 12.07 -6.40 -17.80
CA TRP A 136 11.96 -5.32 -16.80
C TRP A 136 12.56 -3.97 -17.21
N LEU A 137 13.48 -3.98 -18.18
CA LEU A 137 14.17 -2.78 -18.64
C LEU A 137 13.33 -1.99 -19.66
N ASP A 138 12.59 -2.71 -20.50
CA ASP A 138 11.85 -2.16 -21.64
C ASP A 138 10.34 -2.23 -21.34
N LEU A 139 9.88 -1.36 -20.44
CA LEU A 139 8.48 -1.28 -20.03
C LEU A 139 7.81 -0.02 -20.57
N ASP A 140 6.72 -0.19 -21.31
CA ASP A 140 5.87 0.90 -21.80
C ASP A 140 4.62 1.04 -20.92
N VAL A 141 4.16 2.29 -20.73
CA VAL A 141 2.88 2.56 -20.05
C VAL A 141 1.73 2.07 -20.93
N VAL A 142 0.89 1.21 -20.36
CA VAL A 142 -0.26 0.62 -21.07
C VAL A 142 -1.60 1.08 -20.50
N ALA A 143 -1.61 1.61 -19.27
CA ALA A 143 -2.79 2.22 -18.64
C ALA A 143 -2.39 3.10 -17.45
N GLU A 144 -3.21 4.14 -17.19
CA GLU A 144 -3.15 5.04 -16.05
C GLU A 144 -4.49 5.09 -15.32
#